data_058c1f35c4435cb64e772a1836e317d2
#
_entry.id   058c1f35c4435cb64e772a1836e317d2
#
_cell.length_a   1.000
_cell.length_b   1.000
_cell.length_c   1.000
_cell.angle_alpha   90.00
_cell.angle_beta   90.00
_cell.angle_gamma   90.00
#
_symmetry.space_group_name_H-M   'P 1'
#
loop_
_entity.id
_entity.type
_entity.pdbx_description
1 polymer ?
#
loop_
_entity_poly.entity_id
_entity_poly.type
_entity_poly.pdbx_seq_one_letter_code
_entity_poly.pdbx_strand_id
1 'polypeptide(L)'
;MSDAPAPPRSADAVPSGRSYGPLGRPYEYKHVEAPPRPGPKTAYGFVLGPKCRMRWARWYHEMANGDELSTLPPDEVEHILDSAEMASRDMLPGLIYSEFPNLPRLRNRLLPVKGEIVPEFFVFVLRDDATWQGMNAPLRPEDVEAVRRRLGVGKQEPNWYRIDGNAW
;
A
#
# COMPACT_ATOMS: atom_id res chain seq x y z
N MET A 1 -36.71 55.46 30.85
CA MET A 1 -37.17 54.74 29.65
C MET A 1 -35.90 54.28 28.96
N SER A 2 -35.59 53.02 29.12
CA SER A 2 -34.33 52.46 28.70
C SER A 2 -34.63 51.52 27.54
N ASP A 3 -34.25 51.92 26.32
CA ASP A 3 -34.33 51.11 25.13
C ASP A 3 -33.19 50.08 25.14
N ALA A 4 -33.54 48.83 25.35
CA ALA A 4 -32.61 47.70 25.18
C ALA A 4 -32.58 47.32 23.70
N PRO A 5 -31.39 47.18 23.10
CA PRO A 5 -31.28 46.74 21.71
C PRO A 5 -31.70 45.27 21.57
N ALA A 6 -32.43 44.98 20.51
CA ALA A 6 -32.89 43.65 20.16
C ALA A 6 -31.70 42.70 19.88
N PRO A 7 -31.78 41.42 20.22
CA PRO A 7 -30.75 40.45 19.95
C PRO A 7 -30.56 40.26 18.43
N PRO A 8 -29.32 39.98 17.96
CA PRO A 8 -29.07 39.75 16.55
C PRO A 8 -29.78 38.48 16.09
N ARG A 9 -30.49 38.60 14.97
CA ARG A 9 -31.12 37.46 14.28
C ARG A 9 -30.06 36.40 13.99
N SER A 10 -30.38 35.18 14.38
CA SER A 10 -29.59 34.01 14.04
C SER A 10 -29.25 34.02 12.54
N ALA A 11 -27.98 33.97 12.25
CA ALA A 11 -27.47 33.79 10.89
C ALA A 11 -28.14 32.51 10.34
N ASP A 12 -28.78 32.66 9.18
CA ASP A 12 -29.39 31.58 8.44
C ASP A 12 -28.43 30.42 8.34
N ALA A 13 -28.88 29.27 8.79
CA ALA A 13 -28.16 28.02 8.61
C ALA A 13 -27.91 27.83 7.11
N VAL A 14 -26.67 27.86 6.71
CA VAL A 14 -26.22 27.54 5.35
C VAL A 14 -26.71 26.13 5.04
N PRO A 15 -27.59 25.94 4.07
CA PRO A 15 -28.07 24.59 3.75
C PRO A 15 -26.89 23.78 3.26
N SER A 16 -26.63 22.67 3.97
CA SER A 16 -25.58 21.71 3.65
C SER A 16 -25.66 21.32 2.17
N GLY A 17 -24.67 21.74 1.43
CA GLY A 17 -24.16 21.32 0.16
C GLY A 17 -25.01 20.47 -0.77
N ARG A 18 -26.17 20.92 -1.22
CA ARG A 18 -26.79 20.37 -2.42
C ARG A 18 -26.20 21.10 -3.63
N SER A 19 -25.34 20.44 -4.35
CA SER A 19 -24.86 20.89 -5.65
C SER A 19 -26.05 20.87 -6.63
N TYR A 20 -26.39 21.99 -7.23
CA TYR A 20 -27.42 22.10 -8.24
C TYR A 20 -26.77 22.10 -9.62
N GLY A 21 -27.27 21.27 -10.51
CA GLY A 21 -26.88 21.30 -11.93
C GLY A 21 -27.35 22.60 -12.63
N PRO A 22 -26.96 22.83 -13.90
CA PRO A 22 -27.22 24.08 -14.64
C PRO A 22 -28.69 24.49 -14.76
N LEU A 23 -29.63 23.61 -14.46
CA LEU A 23 -31.08 23.86 -14.50
C LEU A 23 -31.71 23.97 -13.08
N GLY A 24 -30.92 24.13 -12.02
CA GLY A 24 -31.44 24.27 -10.65
C GLY A 24 -32.08 22.99 -10.07
N ARG A 25 -31.94 21.84 -10.72
CA ARG A 25 -32.40 20.56 -10.20
C ARG A 25 -31.31 19.89 -9.36
N PRO A 26 -31.69 19.16 -8.27
CA PRO A 26 -30.68 18.38 -7.54
C PRO A 26 -29.95 17.43 -8.48
N TYR A 27 -28.62 17.48 -8.49
CA TYR A 27 -27.83 16.57 -9.28
C TYR A 27 -27.87 15.19 -8.61
N GLU A 28 -28.63 14.25 -9.18
CA GLU A 28 -28.52 12.85 -8.79
C GLU A 28 -27.20 12.32 -9.37
N TYR A 29 -26.17 12.26 -8.55
CA TYR A 29 -24.95 11.50 -8.86
C TYR A 29 -25.34 10.03 -8.94
N LYS A 30 -25.65 9.55 -10.13
CA LYS A 30 -25.58 8.12 -10.40
C LYS A 30 -24.14 7.72 -10.25
N HIS A 31 -23.84 7.07 -9.16
CA HIS A 31 -22.54 6.42 -8.95
C HIS A 31 -22.42 5.33 -10.02
N VAL A 32 -21.86 5.69 -11.17
CA VAL A 32 -21.46 4.70 -12.17
C VAL A 32 -20.16 4.14 -11.61
N GLU A 33 -20.23 2.94 -11.05
CA GLU A 33 -19.00 2.19 -10.75
C GLU A 33 -18.23 2.09 -12.07
N ALA A 34 -17.08 2.76 -12.09
CA ALA A 34 -16.17 2.59 -13.21
C ALA A 34 -15.82 1.10 -13.28
N PRO A 35 -15.86 0.47 -14.46
CA PRO A 35 -15.49 -0.94 -14.56
C PRO A 35 -14.12 -1.14 -13.91
N PRO A 36 -13.95 -2.21 -13.13
CA PRO A 36 -12.69 -2.46 -12.44
C PRO A 36 -11.56 -2.48 -13.48
N ARG A 37 -10.59 -1.58 -13.30
CA ARG A 37 -9.43 -1.57 -14.19
C ARG A 37 -8.68 -2.87 -13.98
N PRO A 38 -8.34 -3.59 -15.06
CA PRO A 38 -7.55 -4.82 -14.93
C PRO A 38 -6.25 -4.48 -14.18
N GLY A 39 -5.92 -5.29 -13.18
CA GLY A 39 -4.65 -5.19 -12.50
C GLY A 39 -3.46 -5.50 -13.43
N PRO A 40 -2.24 -5.20 -13.00
CA PRO A 40 -1.04 -5.54 -13.76
C PRO A 40 -0.94 -7.06 -13.95
N LYS A 41 -0.42 -7.49 -15.11
CA LYS A 41 -0.14 -8.89 -15.43
C LYS A 41 1.31 -9.26 -15.14
N THR A 42 2.20 -8.26 -15.23
CA THR A 42 3.62 -8.40 -14.94
C THR A 42 4.11 -7.26 -14.05
N ALA A 43 5.08 -7.55 -13.21
CA ALA A 43 5.74 -6.58 -12.36
C ALA A 43 7.26 -6.78 -12.40
N TYR A 44 7.98 -5.66 -12.45
CA TYR A 44 9.43 -5.62 -12.34
C TYR A 44 9.82 -5.25 -10.93
N GLY A 45 10.67 -6.05 -10.31
CA GLY A 45 11.09 -5.80 -8.93
C GLY A 45 11.85 -6.95 -8.31
N PHE A 46 11.81 -7.01 -6.98
CA PHE A 46 12.49 -8.01 -6.16
C PHE A 46 11.51 -9.02 -5.61
N VAL A 47 11.86 -10.31 -5.67
CA VAL A 47 11.05 -11.37 -5.07
C VAL A 47 11.36 -11.49 -3.59
N LEU A 48 10.31 -11.46 -2.79
CA LEU A 48 10.36 -11.71 -1.34
C LEU A 48 9.84 -13.13 -1.08
N GLY A 49 10.76 -14.04 -0.81
CA GLY A 49 10.42 -15.42 -0.41
C GLY A 49 10.15 -15.52 1.10
N PRO A 50 9.75 -16.72 1.59
CA PRO A 50 9.36 -16.95 2.99
C PRO A 50 10.39 -16.45 4.01
N LYS A 51 11.66 -16.77 3.82
CA LYS A 51 12.74 -16.33 4.73
C LYS A 51 12.86 -14.80 4.84
N CYS A 52 12.69 -14.10 3.73
CA CYS A 52 12.72 -12.64 3.71
C CYS A 52 11.51 -12.08 4.45
N ARG A 53 10.31 -12.61 4.19
CA ARG A 53 9.07 -12.17 4.83
C ARG A 53 9.09 -12.41 6.34
N MET A 54 9.56 -13.59 6.80
CA MET A 54 9.69 -13.90 8.22
C MET A 54 10.68 -12.98 8.94
N ARG A 55 11.75 -12.56 8.27
CA ARG A 55 12.67 -11.56 8.83
C ARG A 55 11.98 -10.20 9.00
N TRP A 56 11.14 -9.77 8.04
CA TRP A 56 10.35 -8.56 8.15
C TRP A 56 9.25 -8.66 9.20
N ALA A 57 8.62 -9.83 9.35
CA ALA A 57 7.66 -10.11 10.41
C ALA A 57 8.30 -9.95 11.79
N ARG A 58 9.49 -10.54 11.99
CA ARG A 58 10.26 -10.39 13.25
C ARG A 58 10.61 -8.93 13.52
N TRP A 59 11.16 -8.23 12.53
CA TRP A 59 11.49 -6.82 12.68
C TRP A 59 10.26 -5.96 13.03
N TYR A 60 9.12 -6.23 12.38
CA TYR A 60 7.86 -5.55 12.66
C TYR A 60 7.40 -5.78 14.11
N HIS A 61 7.41 -7.03 14.56
CA HIS A 61 7.04 -7.38 15.92
C HIS A 61 7.97 -6.72 16.95
N GLU A 62 9.27 -6.81 16.76
CA GLU A 62 10.28 -6.22 17.65
C GLU A 62 10.15 -4.69 17.72
N MET A 63 9.84 -4.04 16.61
CA MET A 63 9.58 -2.60 16.57
C MET A 63 8.36 -2.21 17.40
N ALA A 64 7.30 -3.03 17.38
CA ALA A 64 6.05 -2.76 18.08
C ALA A 64 6.08 -3.16 19.56
N ASN A 65 6.76 -4.27 19.91
CA ASN A 65 6.65 -4.94 21.21
C ASN A 65 8.02 -5.14 21.91
N GLY A 66 9.11 -4.70 21.29
CA GLY A 66 10.46 -4.93 21.81
C GLY A 66 10.94 -6.38 21.63
N ASP A 67 11.94 -6.81 22.39
CA ASP A 67 12.58 -8.14 22.27
C ASP A 67 11.84 -9.24 23.04
N GLU A 68 10.53 -9.23 22.97
CA GLU A 68 9.66 -10.17 23.68
C GLU A 68 9.82 -11.62 23.15
N LEU A 69 10.09 -11.76 21.84
CA LEU A 69 10.23 -13.05 21.17
C LEU A 69 11.39 -13.90 21.72
N SER A 70 12.42 -13.29 22.29
CA SER A 70 13.57 -14.00 22.85
C SER A 70 13.24 -14.84 24.10
N THR A 71 12.13 -14.52 24.76
CA THR A 71 11.70 -15.15 26.02
C THR A 71 10.61 -16.20 25.84
N LEU A 72 10.05 -16.35 24.63
CA LEU A 72 8.92 -17.22 24.34
C LEU A 72 9.35 -18.61 23.82
N PRO A 73 8.52 -19.63 24.05
CA PRO A 73 8.70 -20.96 23.43
C PRO A 73 8.66 -20.87 21.88
N PRO A 74 9.38 -21.76 21.17
CA PRO A 74 9.47 -21.71 19.69
C PRO A 74 8.13 -21.78 18.97
N ASP A 75 7.18 -22.55 19.46
CA ASP A 75 5.82 -22.69 18.88
C ASP A 75 4.99 -21.41 19.02
N GLU A 76 5.11 -20.73 20.16
CA GLU A 76 4.46 -19.43 20.34
C GLU A 76 5.10 -18.37 19.44
N VAL A 77 6.43 -18.39 19.31
CA VAL A 77 7.16 -17.49 18.39
C VAL A 77 6.68 -17.66 16.93
N GLU A 78 6.52 -18.91 16.48
CA GLU A 78 6.04 -19.20 15.12
C GLU A 78 4.65 -18.62 14.90
N HIS A 79 3.71 -18.84 15.80
CA HIS A 79 2.34 -18.31 15.71
C HIS A 79 2.28 -16.78 15.71
N ILE A 80 3.09 -16.14 16.54
CA ILE A 80 3.21 -14.66 16.58
C ILE A 80 3.77 -14.13 15.26
N LEU A 81 4.81 -14.77 14.74
CA LEU A 81 5.46 -14.35 13.51
C LEU A 81 4.55 -14.53 12.28
N ASP A 82 3.72 -15.58 12.24
CA ASP A 82 2.72 -15.75 11.17
C ASP A 82 1.71 -14.58 11.16
N SER A 83 1.24 -14.17 12.33
CA SER A 83 0.34 -13.02 12.45
C SER A 83 1.05 -11.71 12.10
N ALA A 84 2.28 -11.52 12.55
CA ALA A 84 3.11 -10.35 12.27
C ALA A 84 3.51 -10.27 10.78
N GLU A 85 3.60 -11.41 10.08
CA GLU A 85 3.92 -11.46 8.65
C GLU A 85 2.85 -10.74 7.81
N MET A 86 1.57 -11.00 8.08
CA MET A 86 0.48 -10.31 7.36
C MET A 86 0.56 -8.80 7.57
N ALA A 87 0.71 -8.35 8.81
CA ALA A 87 0.81 -6.92 9.13
C ALA A 87 2.07 -6.28 8.52
N SER A 88 3.22 -6.96 8.57
CA SER A 88 4.46 -6.48 7.98
C SER A 88 4.38 -6.35 6.47
N ARG A 89 3.67 -7.24 5.80
CA ARG A 89 3.44 -7.22 4.35
C ARG A 89 2.66 -5.99 3.92
N ASP A 90 1.64 -5.60 4.69
CA ASP A 90 0.84 -4.40 4.41
C ASP A 90 1.64 -3.11 4.66
N MET A 91 2.50 -3.09 5.68
CA MET A 91 3.30 -1.93 6.03
C MET A 91 4.58 -1.76 5.20
N LEU A 92 5.21 -2.85 4.78
CA LEU A 92 6.50 -2.83 4.11
C LEU A 92 6.56 -1.90 2.89
N PRO A 93 5.58 -1.90 1.97
CA PRO A 93 5.61 -0.97 0.85
C PRO A 93 5.60 0.49 1.29
N GLY A 94 4.76 0.84 2.25
CA GLY A 94 4.68 2.20 2.79
C GLY A 94 5.99 2.66 3.41
N LEU A 95 6.63 1.79 4.19
CA LEU A 95 7.93 2.05 4.81
C LEU A 95 9.01 2.32 3.75
N ILE A 96 9.18 1.42 2.79
CA ILE A 96 10.18 1.57 1.72
C ILE A 96 9.94 2.86 0.92
N TYR A 97 8.71 3.18 0.58
CA TYR A 97 8.42 4.40 -0.16
C TYR A 97 8.60 5.68 0.66
N SER A 98 8.49 5.63 1.97
CA SER A 98 8.83 6.77 2.83
C SER A 98 10.34 7.00 2.91
N GLU A 99 11.13 5.93 2.90
CA GLU A 99 12.60 5.99 2.90
C GLU A 99 13.15 6.38 1.51
N PHE A 100 12.47 5.98 0.43
CA PHE A 100 12.88 6.22 -0.96
C PHE A 100 11.83 6.99 -1.76
N PRO A 101 11.66 8.29 -1.52
CA PRO A 101 10.58 9.10 -2.12
C PRO A 101 10.69 9.28 -3.64
N ASN A 102 11.87 8.98 -4.23
CA ASN A 102 12.09 9.05 -5.68
C ASN A 102 11.58 7.81 -6.44
N LEU A 103 11.18 6.75 -5.74
CA LEU A 103 10.59 5.60 -6.39
C LEU A 103 9.27 5.95 -7.07
N PRO A 104 8.95 5.32 -8.21
CA PRO A 104 7.68 5.53 -8.90
C PRO A 104 6.50 5.22 -7.98
N ARG A 105 5.50 6.10 -7.97
CA ARG A 105 4.28 5.90 -7.18
C ARG A 105 3.34 4.95 -7.93
N LEU A 106 3.43 3.68 -7.63
CA LEU A 106 2.57 2.64 -8.17
C LEU A 106 1.36 2.39 -7.24
N ARG A 107 0.26 1.94 -7.82
CA ARG A 107 -0.94 1.57 -7.05
C ARG A 107 -0.69 0.34 -6.20
N ASN A 108 -0.13 -0.70 -6.83
CA ASN A 108 0.18 -1.98 -6.20
C ASN A 108 1.69 -2.10 -6.05
N ARG A 109 2.16 -2.34 -4.85
CA ARG A 109 3.59 -2.28 -4.52
C ARG A 109 4.16 -3.60 -4.05
N LEU A 110 3.30 -4.51 -3.63
CA LEU A 110 3.65 -5.87 -3.26
C LEU A 110 2.58 -6.79 -3.83
N LEU A 111 2.98 -7.66 -4.76
CA LEU A 111 2.04 -8.49 -5.52
C LEU A 111 2.47 -9.95 -5.49
N PRO A 112 1.52 -10.90 -5.35
CA PRO A 112 1.84 -12.31 -5.37
C PRO A 112 2.32 -12.74 -6.76
N VAL A 113 3.30 -13.64 -6.79
CA VAL A 113 3.75 -14.30 -8.02
C VAL A 113 2.65 -15.25 -8.50
N LYS A 114 2.36 -15.22 -9.82
CA LYS A 114 1.31 -16.05 -10.40
C LYS A 114 1.74 -17.52 -10.45
N GLY A 115 0.80 -18.39 -10.11
CA GLY A 115 0.93 -19.85 -10.28
C GLY A 115 0.92 -20.65 -8.98
N GLU A 116 0.80 -19.99 -7.84
CA GLU A 116 0.72 -20.63 -6.54
C GLU A 116 -0.72 -20.57 -5.98
N ILE A 117 -1.19 -21.69 -5.41
CA ILE A 117 -2.51 -21.76 -4.77
C ILE A 117 -2.51 -20.90 -3.50
N VAL A 118 -1.39 -20.95 -2.75
CA VAL A 118 -1.10 -20.04 -1.63
C VAL A 118 0.17 -19.29 -2.00
N PRO A 119 0.14 -17.97 -2.09
CA PRO A 119 1.31 -17.23 -2.53
C PRO A 119 2.42 -17.25 -1.48
N GLU A 120 3.48 -18.01 -1.77
CA GLU A 120 4.69 -18.02 -0.95
C GLU A 120 5.68 -16.93 -1.34
N PHE A 121 5.60 -16.45 -2.59
CA PHE A 121 6.48 -15.44 -3.14
C PHE A 121 5.72 -14.19 -3.54
N PHE A 122 6.25 -13.03 -3.16
CA PHE A 122 5.70 -11.73 -3.52
C PHE A 122 6.76 -10.91 -4.24
N VAL A 123 6.35 -10.10 -5.20
CA VAL A 123 7.22 -9.13 -5.84
C VAL A 123 7.05 -7.78 -5.17
N PHE A 124 8.13 -7.23 -4.64
CA PHE A 124 8.18 -5.81 -4.33
C PHE A 124 8.34 -5.03 -5.64
N VAL A 125 7.31 -4.28 -6.01
CA VAL A 125 7.16 -3.74 -7.36
C VAL A 125 7.87 -2.40 -7.49
N LEU A 126 8.77 -2.32 -8.49
CA LEU A 126 9.43 -1.08 -8.91
C LEU A 126 8.82 -0.51 -10.19
N ARG A 127 8.26 -1.38 -11.06
CA ARG A 127 7.50 -1.04 -12.28
C ARG A 127 6.42 -2.09 -12.48
N ASP A 128 5.34 -1.72 -13.19
CA ASP A 128 4.29 -2.66 -13.59
C ASP A 128 3.77 -2.33 -14.99
N ASP A 129 3.02 -3.27 -15.57
CA ASP A 129 2.39 -3.11 -16.89
C ASP A 129 0.92 -2.65 -16.82
N ALA A 130 0.43 -2.22 -15.67
CA ALA A 130 -0.93 -1.70 -15.52
C ALA A 130 -1.15 -0.40 -16.32
N THR A 131 -0.10 0.39 -16.46
CA THR A 131 -0.11 1.63 -17.22
C THR A 131 1.19 1.81 -17.98
N TRP A 132 1.15 2.57 -19.11
CA TRP A 132 2.36 2.93 -19.83
C TRP A 132 3.37 3.69 -18.95
N GLN A 133 2.87 4.54 -18.06
CA GLN A 133 3.69 5.30 -17.10
C GLN A 133 4.35 4.37 -16.08
N GLY A 134 3.63 3.36 -15.56
CA GLY A 134 4.18 2.37 -14.65
C GLY A 134 5.29 1.54 -15.31
N MET A 135 5.08 1.12 -16.58
CA MET A 135 6.05 0.35 -17.34
C MET A 135 7.35 1.12 -17.63
N ASN A 136 7.24 2.41 -17.92
CA ASN A 136 8.35 3.28 -18.33
C ASN A 136 8.82 4.22 -17.21
N ALA A 137 8.41 3.98 -15.97
CA ALA A 137 8.80 4.81 -14.85
C ALA A 137 10.33 4.85 -14.70
N PRO A 138 10.93 6.06 -14.55
CA PRO A 138 12.37 6.16 -14.38
C PRO A 138 12.79 5.54 -13.05
N LEU A 139 13.82 4.73 -13.08
CA LEU A 139 14.46 4.12 -11.91
C LEU A 139 15.95 4.50 -11.92
N ARG A 140 16.39 5.13 -10.86
CA ARG A 140 17.82 5.41 -10.68
C ARG A 140 18.50 4.16 -10.13
N PRO A 141 19.64 3.75 -10.70
CA PRO A 141 20.36 2.56 -10.23
C PRO A 141 20.71 2.59 -8.75
N GLU A 142 21.05 3.76 -8.23
CA GLU A 142 21.35 3.96 -6.80
C GLU A 142 20.14 3.72 -5.88
N ASP A 143 18.91 4.12 -6.29
CA ASP A 143 17.70 3.85 -5.53
C ASP A 143 17.35 2.35 -5.56
N VAL A 144 17.49 1.71 -6.73
CA VAL A 144 17.27 0.26 -6.88
C VAL A 144 18.22 -0.53 -5.97
N GLU A 145 19.50 -0.16 -5.94
CA GLU A 145 20.49 -0.80 -5.08
C GLU A 145 20.21 -0.55 -3.59
N ALA A 146 19.79 0.66 -3.24
CA ALA A 146 19.45 0.99 -1.86
C ALA A 146 18.21 0.21 -1.39
N VAL A 147 17.18 0.09 -2.24
CA VAL A 147 15.99 -0.75 -1.96
C VAL A 147 16.38 -2.21 -1.83
N ARG A 148 17.24 -2.75 -2.72
CA ARG A 148 17.75 -4.12 -2.65
C ARG A 148 18.38 -4.42 -1.28
N ARG A 149 19.25 -3.53 -0.81
CA ARG A 149 19.91 -3.64 0.50
C ARG A 149 18.90 -3.55 1.64
N ARG A 150 17.98 -2.60 1.56
CA ARG A 150 16.95 -2.40 2.59
C ARG A 150 16.01 -3.60 2.71
N LEU A 151 15.57 -4.16 1.59
CA LEU A 151 14.78 -5.40 1.56
C LEU A 151 15.58 -6.61 2.03
N GLY A 152 16.90 -6.55 1.94
CA GLY A 152 17.80 -7.63 2.35
C GLY A 152 17.67 -8.87 1.48
N VAL A 153 17.44 -8.71 0.20
CA VAL A 153 17.30 -9.82 -0.76
C VAL A 153 18.66 -10.30 -1.34
N GLY A 154 19.74 -9.91 -0.70
CA GLY A 154 21.09 -10.36 -1.06
C GLY A 154 21.57 -9.80 -2.39
N LYS A 155 22.06 -10.68 -3.26
CA LYS A 155 22.56 -10.32 -4.61
C LYS A 155 21.50 -10.43 -5.70
N GLN A 156 20.22 -10.52 -5.33
CA GLN A 156 19.14 -10.63 -6.30
C GLN A 156 19.11 -9.36 -7.16
N GLU A 157 19.09 -9.56 -8.50
CA GLU A 157 18.82 -8.50 -9.46
C GLU A 157 17.30 -8.38 -9.68
N PRO A 158 16.75 -7.17 -9.84
CA PRO A 158 15.34 -7.00 -10.13
C PRO A 158 15.03 -7.57 -11.53
N ASN A 159 13.87 -8.23 -11.65
CA ASN A 159 13.45 -8.86 -12.90
C ASN A 159 11.95 -8.72 -13.10
N TRP A 160 11.44 -9.08 -14.30
CA TRP A 160 10.03 -9.16 -14.61
C TRP A 160 9.44 -10.49 -14.19
N TYR A 161 8.34 -10.44 -13.46
CA TYR A 161 7.60 -11.61 -12.96
C TYR A 161 6.15 -11.53 -13.41
N ARG A 162 5.56 -12.70 -13.73
CA ARG A 162 4.12 -12.81 -13.88
C ARG A 162 3.48 -12.77 -12.50
N ILE A 163 2.46 -11.95 -12.36
CA ILE A 163 1.77 -11.74 -11.08
C ILE A 163 0.27 -11.99 -11.23
N ASP A 164 -0.38 -12.22 -10.11
CA ASP A 164 -1.84 -12.27 -10.05
C ASP A 164 -2.37 -10.88 -9.67
N GLY A 165 -2.64 -10.08 -10.69
CA GLY A 165 -3.13 -8.70 -10.52
C GLY A 165 -4.58 -8.60 -10.00
N ASN A 166 -5.30 -9.73 -9.91
CA ASN A 166 -6.67 -9.79 -9.40
C ASN A 166 -6.74 -10.34 -7.96
N ALA A 167 -5.62 -10.56 -7.31
CA ALA A 167 -5.55 -11.14 -5.95
C ALA A 167 -5.95 -10.17 -4.83
N TRP A 168 -6.54 -8.99 -5.18
CA TRP A 168 -6.97 -7.95 -4.22
C TRP A 168 -8.34 -7.41 -4.56
#